data_85b9366f166fa8cb60b134c6dd93bff8
#
_entry.id   85b9366f166fa8cb60b134c6dd93bff8
#
_cell.length_a   1.000
_cell.length_b   1.000
_cell.length_c   1.000
_cell.angle_alpha   90.00
_cell.angle_beta   90.00
_cell.angle_gamma   90.00
#
_symmetry.space_group_name_H-M   'P 1'
#
loop_
_entity.id
_entity.type
_entity.pdbx_description
1 polymer ?
#
loop_
_entity_poly.entity_id
_entity_poly.type
_entity_poly.pdbx_seq_one_letter_code
_entity_poly.pdbx_strand_id
1 'polypeptide(L)'
;MPERVFSKEESYTMKKQLALVLAVAMVSASLAACGGTSTAPATTAAPAETEAPAETAAPETEAPAETEAAAAEEEIPDAASLLSDAFIDPVGDWAQYDELIAQIKAETDMAHRTELMHQAEDILMSNYAVVPIYYYNDLYMSKPYVKGVYANAFATKFFMYAEMENGSDTLRLNLASEPDFLDPALNSSVDGACLAANSFSGLYTYNAEGKPVPACAESYEVTEDGLTYTVKLKEGLKWSDGSDLTAADFEYSWKRAVDPKTAADYEYMFSGFDGYDDGEINVTAVDDTTLEFVLAAPCAYMEDLMAFPTFYPVKKEAVESYADWETTPGGWCQEAGFVSNGAFVCTGWNHDTSMTYEKNPYFWDADNVKLEKLEFMLSADDTAIYSAYNSDSVDFIDSVPTDEVAALIESQNPEFYVVDELGTYYIAFNVNSKLFEGKTPEQAACMRKAINILIDRDYIVENIGQTGQVIATSYIPLGMMDGNGGTFKDDPAVGYFDAYAINEDYDGTIAEATELLKAAGFKFGDDGKLDPSTPIDIEYLTNESSGHIAIAESLQQDLAAVGINISIGVQDWNVFLEERKNGNFDMAREGWIADFNDPINMLEMFTTTSGNNDPQYGRK
;
A
#
# COMPACT_ATOMS: atom_id res chain seq x y z
N MET A 1 -20.54 -24.82 41.63
CA MET A 1 -21.04 -23.48 41.35
C MET A 1 -20.84 -23.30 39.85
N PRO A 2 -21.82 -22.94 39.07
CA PRO A 2 -21.60 -22.79 37.62
C PRO A 2 -20.75 -21.54 37.34
N GLU A 3 -19.74 -21.70 36.54
CA GLU A 3 -18.94 -20.61 36.00
C GLU A 3 -19.82 -19.65 35.19
N ARG A 4 -19.69 -18.38 35.47
CA ARG A 4 -20.40 -17.31 34.74
C ARG A 4 -19.63 -17.05 33.45
N VAL A 5 -20.18 -17.50 32.36
CA VAL A 5 -19.77 -17.05 31.03
C VAL A 5 -20.26 -15.60 30.88
N PHE A 6 -19.34 -14.66 30.82
CA PHE A 6 -19.66 -13.24 30.55
C PHE A 6 -20.07 -13.07 29.09
N SER A 7 -21.07 -12.23 28.84
CA SER A 7 -21.45 -11.88 27.47
C SER A 7 -20.38 -11.00 26.80
N LYS A 8 -20.33 -10.98 25.47
CA LYS A 8 -19.42 -10.08 24.69
C LYS A 8 -19.46 -8.61 25.18
N GLU A 9 -20.65 -8.10 25.54
CA GLU A 9 -20.83 -6.75 26.09
C GLU A 9 -20.23 -6.55 27.49
N GLU A 10 -20.25 -7.57 28.34
CA GLU A 10 -19.67 -7.48 29.69
C GLU A 10 -18.14 -7.53 29.64
N SER A 11 -17.56 -8.29 28.71
CA SER A 11 -16.11 -8.33 28.44
C SER A 11 -15.61 -7.03 27.87
N TYR A 12 -16.33 -6.43 26.92
CA TYR A 12 -16.04 -5.13 26.31
C TYR A 12 -16.06 -3.99 27.34
N THR A 13 -17.08 -3.97 28.20
CA THR A 13 -17.19 -2.95 29.27
C THR A 13 -16.06 -3.04 30.29
N MET A 14 -15.58 -4.27 30.57
CA MET A 14 -14.48 -4.49 31.52
C MET A 14 -13.12 -4.07 30.91
N LYS A 15 -12.88 -4.35 29.62
CA LYS A 15 -11.69 -3.88 28.88
C LYS A 15 -11.65 -2.34 28.78
N LYS A 16 -12.78 -1.70 28.51
CA LYS A 16 -12.92 -0.24 28.46
C LYS A 16 -12.64 0.41 29.83
N GLN A 17 -13.06 -0.20 30.93
CA GLN A 17 -12.78 0.29 32.29
C GLN A 17 -11.30 0.10 32.67
N LEU A 18 -10.65 -0.97 32.17
CA LEU A 18 -9.23 -1.23 32.43
C LEU A 18 -8.35 -0.23 31.66
N ALA A 19 -8.70 0.07 30.40
CA ALA A 19 -8.01 1.08 29.59
C ALA A 19 -8.11 2.49 30.21
N LEU A 20 -9.28 2.85 30.73
CA LEU A 20 -9.48 4.15 31.39
C LEU A 20 -8.67 4.26 32.70
N VAL A 21 -8.50 3.16 33.43
CA VAL A 21 -7.68 3.13 34.66
C VAL A 21 -6.19 3.24 34.34
N LEU A 22 -5.74 2.64 33.24
CA LEU A 22 -4.34 2.76 32.77
C LEU A 22 -4.02 4.16 32.27
N ALA A 23 -4.92 4.79 31.51
CA ALA A 23 -4.76 6.17 31.04
C ALA A 23 -4.67 7.18 32.21
N VAL A 24 -5.50 7.02 33.25
CA VAL A 24 -5.45 7.86 34.48
C VAL A 24 -4.18 7.62 35.29
N ALA A 25 -3.60 6.41 35.26
CA ALA A 25 -2.34 6.09 35.94
C ALA A 25 -1.12 6.73 35.23
N MET A 26 -1.12 6.81 33.90
CA MET A 26 -0.03 7.47 33.15
C MET A 26 -0.04 9.00 33.31
N VAL A 27 -1.20 9.65 33.35
CA VAL A 27 -1.30 11.10 33.59
C VAL A 27 -0.87 11.49 35.01
N SER A 28 -1.01 10.60 35.99
CA SER A 28 -0.55 10.85 37.37
C SER A 28 0.97 10.64 37.56
N ALA A 29 1.64 9.90 36.70
CA ALA A 29 3.11 9.70 36.75
C ALA A 29 3.89 10.87 36.13
N SER A 30 3.32 11.59 35.17
CA SER A 30 3.97 12.72 34.49
C SER A 30 3.96 14.05 35.24
N LEU A 31 3.19 14.18 36.34
CA LEU A 31 3.11 15.39 37.15
C LEU A 31 4.05 15.42 38.38
N ALA A 32 4.85 14.36 38.61
CA ALA A 32 5.77 14.26 39.73
C ALA A 32 7.25 14.60 39.45
N ALA A 33 7.61 14.97 38.22
CA ALA A 33 8.99 15.16 37.79
C ALA A 33 9.41 16.58 37.41
N CYS A 34 8.90 17.62 38.09
CA CYS A 34 9.42 18.98 37.94
C CYS A 34 9.55 19.69 39.29
N GLY A 35 10.77 19.71 39.81
CA GLY A 35 11.08 20.56 40.99
C GLY A 35 12.47 20.36 41.60
N GLY A 36 13.47 21.17 41.18
CA GLY A 36 14.43 21.71 42.09
C GLY A 36 15.90 21.31 42.06
N THR A 37 16.68 22.06 41.31
CA THR A 37 18.01 22.69 41.58
C THR A 37 19.21 21.95 42.18
N SER A 38 20.23 21.85 41.36
CA SER A 38 21.67 22.22 41.57
C SER A 38 22.35 22.01 42.93
N THR A 39 23.39 21.17 42.98
CA THR A 39 24.80 21.50 43.19
C THR A 39 25.67 20.26 43.40
N ALA A 40 26.78 20.14 42.69
CA ALA A 40 27.94 19.27 42.97
C ALA A 40 29.01 20.06 43.77
N PRO A 41 30.17 19.51 44.18
CA PRO A 41 30.71 18.14 44.22
C PRO A 41 31.37 17.75 45.55
N ALA A 42 31.86 16.53 45.75
CA ALA A 42 33.20 16.17 46.18
C ALA A 42 33.32 14.76 46.81
N THR A 43 34.15 13.98 46.15
CA THR A 43 35.23 13.06 46.60
C THR A 43 35.15 12.28 47.92
N THR A 44 35.56 11.00 47.78
CA THR A 44 36.54 10.18 48.49
C THR A 44 36.07 9.04 49.40
N ALA A 45 36.71 7.88 49.09
CA ALA A 45 37.24 6.82 49.95
C ALA A 45 36.40 5.62 50.32
N ALA A 46 36.77 4.47 49.76
CA ALA A 46 36.75 3.17 50.44
C ALA A 46 37.82 3.18 51.59
N PRO A 47 37.84 2.29 52.58
CA PRO A 47 37.91 0.85 52.44
C PRO A 47 37.31 0.04 53.63
N ALA A 48 37.33 -1.25 53.53
CA ALA A 48 37.88 -2.22 54.43
C ALA A 48 37.06 -3.52 54.62
N GLU A 49 37.69 -4.61 54.27
CA GLU A 49 37.40 -5.99 54.63
C GLU A 49 37.25 -6.18 56.13
N THR A 50 36.44 -7.13 56.54
CA THR A 50 36.68 -7.90 57.74
C THR A 50 36.11 -9.32 57.64
N GLU A 51 36.97 -10.26 58.00
CA GLU A 51 37.01 -11.69 58.04
C GLU A 51 35.79 -12.45 58.53
N ALA A 52 35.73 -13.69 58.05
CA ALA A 52 34.91 -14.82 58.54
C ALA A 52 35.43 -15.38 59.87
N PRO A 53 34.59 -16.13 60.60
CA PRO A 53 35.09 -17.32 61.26
C PRO A 53 34.31 -18.60 60.98
N ALA A 54 35.10 -19.59 60.66
CA ALA A 54 35.17 -21.03 60.90
C ALA A 54 33.88 -21.86 61.24
N GLU A 55 33.83 -22.93 60.45
CA GLU A 55 33.32 -24.29 60.61
C GLU A 55 32.86 -24.76 62.00
N THR A 56 31.69 -25.47 61.95
CA THR A 56 31.47 -26.63 62.79
C THR A 56 30.74 -27.71 61.98
N ALA A 57 31.29 -28.94 62.04
CA ALA A 57 30.91 -30.11 61.26
C ALA A 57 29.68 -30.85 61.77
N ALA A 58 28.91 -31.38 60.85
CA ALA A 58 28.13 -32.63 60.64
C ALA A 58 27.19 -33.17 61.75
N PRO A 59 26.08 -33.86 61.36
CA PRO A 59 26.20 -35.21 60.81
C PRO A 59 25.33 -35.51 59.57
N GLU A 60 25.84 -36.51 58.83
CA GLU A 60 25.23 -37.14 57.67
C GLU A 60 23.87 -37.73 58.00
N THR A 61 22.86 -37.44 57.14
CA THR A 61 21.66 -38.22 57.00
C THR A 61 21.46 -38.55 55.53
N GLU A 62 21.33 -39.84 55.24
CA GLU A 62 21.14 -40.43 53.91
C GLU A 62 20.05 -39.72 53.10
N ALA A 63 20.36 -39.39 51.88
CA ALA A 63 19.42 -38.91 50.87
C ALA A 63 18.52 -40.04 50.37
N PRO A 64 17.21 -39.75 50.15
CA PRO A 64 16.39 -40.60 49.31
C PRO A 64 16.80 -40.41 47.86
N ALA A 65 16.87 -41.48 47.08
CA ALA A 65 17.13 -41.50 45.67
C ALA A 65 16.13 -40.57 44.95
N GLU A 66 16.66 -39.48 44.36
CA GLU A 66 15.95 -38.71 43.34
C GLU A 66 15.75 -39.62 42.12
N THR A 67 14.49 -39.96 41.89
CA THR A 67 14.05 -40.44 40.62
C THR A 67 14.05 -39.20 39.72
N GLU A 68 15.07 -38.99 38.88
CA GLU A 68 15.00 -38.12 37.75
C GLU A 68 13.81 -38.57 36.90
N ALA A 69 12.70 -37.83 37.03
CA ALA A 69 11.71 -37.78 35.97
C ALA A 69 12.39 -37.12 34.80
N ALA A 70 12.80 -37.90 33.80
CA ALA A 70 13.17 -37.36 32.51
C ALA A 70 11.99 -36.46 32.06
N ALA A 71 12.23 -35.14 31.98
CA ALA A 71 11.34 -34.24 31.28
C ALA A 71 11.16 -34.86 29.91
N ALA A 72 9.94 -35.17 29.53
CA ALA A 72 9.65 -35.55 28.16
C ALA A 72 10.15 -34.40 27.29
N GLU A 73 11.09 -34.65 26.39
CA GLU A 73 11.46 -33.69 25.37
C GLU A 73 10.17 -33.38 24.60
N GLU A 74 9.72 -32.16 24.69
CA GLU A 74 8.57 -31.66 23.93
C GLU A 74 8.92 -31.83 22.45
N GLU A 75 8.14 -32.62 21.71
CA GLU A 75 8.41 -32.93 20.30
C GLU A 75 8.13 -31.67 19.50
N ILE A 76 9.19 -30.98 19.04
CA ILE A 76 9.09 -29.76 18.22
C ILE A 76 8.51 -30.15 16.86
N PRO A 77 7.40 -29.56 16.41
CA PRO A 77 6.82 -29.88 15.11
C PRO A 77 7.81 -29.57 13.95
N ASP A 78 7.74 -30.36 12.89
CA ASP A 78 8.45 -30.06 11.65
C ASP A 78 7.81 -28.83 10.99
N ALA A 79 8.61 -27.79 10.70
CA ALA A 79 8.15 -26.54 10.13
C ALA A 79 7.33 -26.73 8.83
N ALA A 80 7.79 -27.63 7.93
CA ALA A 80 7.08 -27.93 6.70
C ALA A 80 5.65 -28.47 6.93
N SER A 81 5.43 -29.22 8.02
CA SER A 81 4.11 -29.77 8.34
C SER A 81 3.07 -28.74 8.80
N LEU A 82 3.51 -27.51 9.11
CA LEU A 82 2.67 -26.39 9.58
C LEU A 82 2.30 -25.40 8.46
N LEU A 83 2.77 -25.64 7.24
CA LEU A 83 2.53 -24.78 6.09
C LEU A 83 1.52 -25.41 5.13
N SER A 84 0.97 -24.61 4.24
CA SER A 84 0.10 -25.02 3.14
C SER A 84 0.87 -25.80 2.07
N ASP A 85 0.19 -26.70 1.36
CA ASP A 85 0.74 -27.40 0.19
C ASP A 85 1.09 -26.43 -0.98
N ALA A 86 0.53 -25.21 -0.98
CA ALA A 86 0.83 -24.16 -1.96
C ALA A 86 2.15 -23.41 -1.66
N PHE A 87 2.78 -23.66 -0.50
CA PHE A 87 4.04 -22.98 -0.14
C PHE A 87 5.17 -23.37 -1.10
N ILE A 88 5.89 -22.35 -1.60
CA ILE A 88 7.15 -22.50 -2.34
C ILE A 88 8.22 -21.61 -1.69
N ASP A 89 9.50 -21.94 -1.88
CA ASP A 89 10.59 -21.07 -1.42
C ASP A 89 10.52 -19.70 -2.11
N PRO A 90 10.29 -18.59 -1.35
CA PRO A 90 10.10 -17.26 -1.93
C PRO A 90 11.36 -16.68 -2.59
N VAL A 91 12.52 -17.34 -2.43
CA VAL A 91 13.79 -16.90 -3.00
C VAL A 91 14.32 -17.93 -4.03
N GLY A 92 14.27 -19.21 -3.68
CA GLY A 92 14.88 -20.28 -4.51
C GLY A 92 13.97 -20.78 -5.63
N ASP A 93 12.66 -20.84 -5.39
CA ASP A 93 11.68 -21.47 -6.29
C ASP A 93 10.70 -20.45 -6.91
N TRP A 94 10.88 -19.15 -6.69
CA TRP A 94 9.93 -18.12 -7.12
C TRP A 94 9.74 -18.01 -8.64
N ALA A 95 10.67 -18.54 -9.42
CA ALA A 95 10.51 -18.69 -10.87
C ALA A 95 9.23 -19.47 -11.25
N GLN A 96 8.68 -20.31 -10.35
CA GLN A 96 7.40 -21.00 -10.57
C GLN A 96 6.22 -20.01 -10.53
N TYR A 97 6.29 -19.00 -9.66
CA TYR A 97 5.31 -17.90 -9.63
C TYR A 97 5.41 -17.04 -10.89
N ASP A 98 6.63 -16.66 -11.30
CA ASP A 98 6.85 -15.89 -12.53
C ASP A 98 6.28 -16.61 -13.75
N GLU A 99 6.50 -17.93 -13.87
CA GLU A 99 5.96 -18.76 -14.95
C GLU A 99 4.42 -18.82 -14.89
N LEU A 100 3.83 -18.92 -13.71
CA LEU A 100 2.37 -18.92 -13.52
C LEU A 100 1.76 -17.58 -13.95
N ILE A 101 2.35 -16.45 -13.58
CA ILE A 101 1.90 -15.12 -14.03
C ILE A 101 2.00 -15.01 -15.56
N ALA A 102 3.07 -15.50 -16.17
CA ALA A 102 3.19 -15.52 -17.64
C ALA A 102 2.11 -16.39 -18.29
N GLN A 103 1.74 -17.53 -17.69
CA GLN A 103 0.63 -18.38 -18.17
C GLN A 103 -0.71 -17.66 -18.06
N ILE A 104 -0.99 -16.97 -16.94
CA ILE A 104 -2.23 -16.18 -16.74
C ILE A 104 -2.36 -15.13 -17.83
N LYS A 105 -1.28 -14.40 -18.15
CA LYS A 105 -1.27 -13.36 -19.18
C LYS A 105 -1.50 -13.92 -20.60
N ALA A 106 -1.08 -15.14 -20.87
CA ALA A 106 -1.24 -15.79 -22.18
C ALA A 106 -2.56 -16.58 -22.31
N GLU A 107 -3.31 -16.78 -21.21
CA GLU A 107 -4.51 -17.63 -21.21
C GLU A 107 -5.70 -16.89 -21.87
N THR A 108 -6.37 -17.59 -22.78
CA THR A 108 -7.52 -17.08 -23.52
C THR A 108 -8.86 -17.64 -23.05
N ASP A 109 -8.85 -18.74 -22.30
CA ASP A 109 -10.03 -19.25 -21.59
C ASP A 109 -10.15 -18.51 -20.24
N MET A 110 -11.07 -17.57 -20.16
CA MET A 110 -11.23 -16.71 -18.98
C MET A 110 -11.57 -17.49 -17.71
N ALA A 111 -12.30 -18.60 -17.79
CA ALA A 111 -12.57 -19.44 -16.64
C ALA A 111 -11.30 -20.15 -16.12
N HIS A 112 -10.49 -20.69 -17.03
CA HIS A 112 -9.20 -21.27 -16.66
C HIS A 112 -8.20 -20.22 -16.18
N ARG A 113 -8.22 -19.01 -16.77
CA ARG A 113 -7.42 -17.86 -16.30
C ARG A 113 -7.73 -17.52 -14.86
N THR A 114 -9.02 -17.48 -14.48
CA THR A 114 -9.45 -17.25 -13.09
C THR A 114 -8.92 -18.33 -12.15
N GLU A 115 -8.96 -19.60 -12.53
CA GLU A 115 -8.38 -20.71 -11.73
C GLU A 115 -6.86 -20.54 -11.53
N LEU A 116 -6.12 -20.11 -12.55
CA LEU A 116 -4.69 -19.85 -12.45
C LEU A 116 -4.40 -18.65 -11.53
N MET A 117 -5.22 -17.58 -11.56
CA MET A 117 -5.08 -16.43 -10.67
C MET A 117 -5.32 -16.83 -9.21
N HIS A 118 -6.29 -17.70 -8.91
CA HIS A 118 -6.46 -18.24 -7.55
C HIS A 118 -5.24 -19.04 -7.09
N GLN A 119 -4.63 -19.85 -7.97
CA GLN A 119 -3.39 -20.56 -7.64
C GLN A 119 -2.23 -19.61 -7.34
N ALA A 120 -2.12 -18.50 -8.08
CA ALA A 120 -1.10 -17.49 -7.83
C ALA A 120 -1.32 -16.80 -6.47
N GLU A 121 -2.56 -16.44 -6.12
CA GLU A 121 -2.89 -15.89 -4.81
C GLU A 121 -2.59 -16.90 -3.68
N ASP A 122 -2.92 -18.19 -3.86
CA ASP A 122 -2.61 -19.24 -2.89
C ASP A 122 -1.10 -19.36 -2.61
N ILE A 123 -0.27 -19.30 -3.65
CA ILE A 123 1.19 -19.28 -3.52
C ILE A 123 1.65 -18.06 -2.75
N LEU A 124 1.15 -16.88 -3.12
CA LEU A 124 1.50 -15.61 -2.47
C LEU A 124 1.16 -15.65 -0.98
N MET A 125 -0.07 -16.05 -0.66
CA MET A 125 -0.58 -16.07 0.71
C MET A 125 0.09 -17.12 1.58
N SER A 126 0.41 -18.32 1.03
CA SER A 126 1.07 -19.40 1.76
C SER A 126 2.49 -19.06 2.19
N ASN A 127 3.09 -18.03 1.62
CA ASN A 127 4.41 -17.52 1.98
C ASN A 127 4.41 -16.61 3.21
N TYR A 128 3.25 -16.03 3.58
CA TYR A 128 3.09 -15.10 4.70
C TYR A 128 4.04 -13.89 4.68
N ALA A 129 4.62 -13.55 3.53
CA ALA A 129 5.45 -12.36 3.40
C ALA A 129 4.61 -11.12 3.01
N VAL A 130 3.45 -11.33 2.40
CA VAL A 130 2.37 -10.34 2.25
C VAL A 130 1.33 -10.65 3.32
N VAL A 131 1.04 -9.67 4.17
CA VAL A 131 0.19 -9.79 5.35
C VAL A 131 -0.96 -8.79 5.25
N PRO A 132 -2.07 -9.13 4.58
CA PRO A 132 -3.21 -8.24 4.45
C PRO A 132 -3.83 -7.89 5.81
N ILE A 133 -4.25 -6.64 5.95
CA ILE A 133 -4.86 -6.12 7.18
C ILE A 133 -6.33 -5.80 6.96
N TYR A 134 -6.63 -4.92 6.00
CA TYR A 134 -8.00 -4.57 5.63
C TYR A 134 -8.07 -4.17 4.15
N TYR A 135 -9.28 -4.24 3.58
CA TYR A 135 -9.57 -3.65 2.27
C TYR A 135 -9.80 -2.16 2.42
N TYR A 136 -9.22 -1.39 1.50
CA TYR A 136 -9.27 0.07 1.55
C TYR A 136 -10.67 0.63 1.39
N ASN A 137 -10.90 1.71 2.10
CA ASN A 137 -11.82 2.76 1.71
C ASN A 137 -11.06 4.10 1.77
N ASP A 138 -11.42 4.99 0.88
CA ASP A 138 -10.94 6.35 0.81
C ASP A 138 -11.78 7.25 1.70
N LEU A 139 -11.15 8.24 2.31
CA LEU A 139 -11.83 9.24 3.10
C LEU A 139 -11.36 10.64 2.73
N TYR A 140 -12.30 11.53 2.50
CA TYR A 140 -11.99 12.92 2.18
C TYR A 140 -13.04 13.88 2.76
N MET A 141 -12.70 15.16 2.82
CA MET A 141 -13.66 16.20 3.18
C MET A 141 -13.80 17.24 2.07
N SER A 142 -15.02 17.66 1.83
CA SER A 142 -15.35 18.66 0.81
C SER A 142 -16.39 19.63 1.34
N LYS A 143 -16.15 20.95 1.16
CA LYS A 143 -17.11 21.98 1.51
C LYS A 143 -18.41 21.84 0.71
N PRO A 144 -19.60 22.10 1.29
CA PRO A 144 -20.89 21.84 0.65
C PRO A 144 -21.11 22.60 -0.67
N TYR A 145 -20.38 23.69 -0.88
CA TYR A 145 -20.43 24.48 -2.10
C TYR A 145 -19.49 23.99 -3.22
N VAL A 146 -18.64 23.01 -2.95
CA VAL A 146 -17.83 22.31 -3.96
C VAL A 146 -18.70 21.22 -4.58
N LYS A 147 -18.85 21.22 -5.89
CA LYS A 147 -19.64 20.25 -6.66
C LYS A 147 -18.81 19.68 -7.79
N GLY A 148 -19.24 18.53 -8.32
CA GLY A 148 -18.67 17.94 -9.52
C GLY A 148 -17.26 17.34 -9.36
N VAL A 149 -16.72 17.28 -8.14
CA VAL A 149 -15.55 16.43 -7.83
C VAL A 149 -16.02 14.99 -7.79
N TYR A 150 -15.29 14.09 -8.39
CA TYR A 150 -15.56 12.65 -8.33
C TYR A 150 -14.26 11.86 -8.23
N ALA A 151 -14.37 10.66 -7.66
CA ALA A 151 -13.30 9.68 -7.55
C ALA A 151 -13.70 8.40 -8.29
N ASN A 152 -12.72 7.60 -8.70
CA ASN A 152 -12.93 6.24 -9.15
C ASN A 152 -12.56 5.23 -8.04
N ALA A 153 -12.76 3.94 -8.29
CA ALA A 153 -12.41 2.87 -7.35
C ALA A 153 -10.88 2.67 -7.20
N PHE A 154 -10.08 3.42 -7.93
CA PHE A 154 -8.62 3.40 -7.94
C PHE A 154 -8.03 4.66 -7.25
N ALA A 155 -8.77 5.28 -6.34
CA ALA A 155 -8.41 6.47 -5.57
C ALA A 155 -8.12 7.75 -6.40
N THR A 156 -8.24 7.72 -7.73
CA THR A 156 -7.99 8.91 -8.55
C THR A 156 -9.12 9.91 -8.43
N LYS A 157 -8.79 11.16 -8.09
CA LYS A 157 -9.74 12.28 -7.96
C LYS A 157 -9.66 13.22 -9.15
N PHE A 158 -10.82 13.55 -9.71
CA PHE A 158 -10.97 14.36 -10.90
C PHE A 158 -11.64 15.70 -10.55
N PHE A 159 -10.99 16.79 -10.93
CA PHE A 159 -11.47 18.15 -10.67
C PHE A 159 -11.90 18.88 -11.96
N MET A 160 -11.77 18.25 -13.11
CA MET A 160 -12.04 18.89 -14.42
C MET A 160 -13.48 19.41 -14.56
N TYR A 161 -14.45 18.80 -13.87
CA TYR A 161 -15.85 19.24 -13.88
C TYR A 161 -16.29 19.85 -12.54
N ALA A 162 -15.35 20.12 -11.66
CA ALA A 162 -15.66 20.77 -10.40
C ALA A 162 -16.18 22.20 -10.62
N GLU A 163 -17.12 22.61 -9.74
CA GLU A 163 -17.65 23.96 -9.70
C GLU A 163 -17.86 24.45 -8.27
N MET A 164 -17.82 25.77 -8.09
CA MET A 164 -17.94 26.41 -6.80
C MET A 164 -19.26 27.18 -6.70
N GLU A 165 -20.26 26.64 -5.98
CA GLU A 165 -21.58 27.32 -5.80
C GLU A 165 -21.49 28.63 -4.98
N ASN A 166 -20.38 28.88 -4.29
CA ASN A 166 -20.10 30.14 -3.59
C ASN A 166 -19.66 31.29 -4.52
N GLY A 167 -19.52 31.00 -5.83
CA GLY A 167 -19.12 31.99 -6.85
C GLY A 167 -17.62 32.21 -6.97
N SER A 168 -16.78 31.41 -6.31
CA SER A 168 -15.33 31.35 -6.58
C SER A 168 -15.09 30.66 -7.92
N ASP A 169 -14.03 30.99 -8.62
CA ASP A 169 -13.50 30.28 -9.78
C ASP A 169 -12.25 29.45 -9.44
N THR A 170 -11.89 29.41 -8.16
CA THR A 170 -10.70 28.75 -7.63
C THR A 170 -11.10 27.73 -6.59
N LEU A 171 -10.63 26.49 -6.72
CA LEU A 171 -10.70 25.44 -5.72
C LEU A 171 -9.35 25.33 -5.00
N ARG A 172 -9.37 25.46 -3.68
CA ARG A 172 -8.19 25.31 -2.81
C ARG A 172 -8.24 23.95 -2.16
N LEU A 173 -7.17 23.16 -2.29
CA LEU A 173 -7.22 21.77 -1.88
C LEU A 173 -5.86 21.23 -1.39
N ASN A 174 -5.90 20.08 -0.74
CA ASN A 174 -4.75 19.26 -0.43
C ASN A 174 -4.98 17.85 -1.00
N LEU A 175 -3.94 17.27 -1.61
CA LEU A 175 -3.84 15.88 -2.05
C LEU A 175 -2.57 15.23 -1.48
N ALA A 176 -2.31 15.39 -0.21
CA ALA A 176 -1.09 14.94 0.48
C ALA A 176 0.16 15.81 0.27
N SER A 177 1.32 15.23 -0.02
CA SER A 177 2.62 15.90 0.06
C SER A 177 3.19 16.33 -1.29
N GLU A 178 4.49 16.57 -1.35
CA GLU A 178 5.23 16.83 -2.59
C GLU A 178 5.18 15.61 -3.51
N PRO A 179 4.75 15.74 -4.78
CA PRO A 179 4.76 14.64 -5.72
C PRO A 179 6.20 14.25 -6.10
N ASP A 180 6.48 12.96 -6.19
CA ASP A 180 7.78 12.45 -6.62
C ASP A 180 8.00 12.73 -8.11
N PHE A 181 7.07 12.30 -8.97
CA PHE A 181 7.11 12.53 -10.40
C PHE A 181 5.77 13.04 -10.94
N LEU A 182 5.83 14.05 -11.81
CA LEU A 182 4.69 14.49 -12.62
C LEU A 182 4.72 13.95 -14.06
N ASP A 183 5.82 13.33 -14.48
CA ASP A 183 5.91 12.60 -15.74
C ASP A 183 4.98 11.39 -15.67
N PRO A 184 3.96 11.28 -16.53
CA PRO A 184 2.98 10.21 -16.48
C PRO A 184 3.57 8.80 -16.58
N ALA A 185 4.70 8.64 -17.27
CA ALA A 185 5.39 7.36 -17.40
C ALA A 185 6.18 6.96 -16.14
N LEU A 186 6.56 7.93 -15.29
CA LEU A 186 7.41 7.69 -14.11
C LEU A 186 6.64 7.68 -12.79
N ASN A 187 5.43 8.24 -12.78
CA ASN A 187 4.62 8.26 -11.57
C ASN A 187 4.21 6.85 -11.14
N SER A 188 4.39 6.53 -9.87
CA SER A 188 3.95 5.28 -9.24
C SER A 188 3.21 5.51 -7.91
N SER A 189 2.67 6.73 -7.70
CA SER A 189 1.89 7.07 -6.51
C SER A 189 0.49 7.56 -6.86
N VAL A 190 -0.47 7.40 -5.93
CA VAL A 190 -1.86 7.86 -6.10
C VAL A 190 -1.92 9.38 -6.25
N ASP A 191 -1.15 10.12 -5.45
CA ASP A 191 -1.11 11.59 -5.51
C ASP A 191 -0.65 12.10 -6.87
N GLY A 192 0.44 11.51 -7.37
CA GLY A 192 0.96 11.84 -8.71
C GLY A 192 -0.02 11.43 -9.81
N ALA A 193 -0.74 10.31 -9.67
CA ALA A 193 -1.80 9.90 -10.60
C ALA A 193 -2.96 10.91 -10.62
N CYS A 194 -3.39 11.42 -9.46
CA CYS A 194 -4.40 12.48 -9.37
C CYS A 194 -3.94 13.77 -10.08
N LEU A 195 -2.68 14.18 -9.87
CA LEU A 195 -2.12 15.35 -10.55
C LEU A 195 -1.99 15.12 -12.05
N ALA A 196 -1.55 13.94 -12.49
CA ALA A 196 -1.47 13.56 -13.89
C ALA A 196 -2.86 13.55 -14.56
N ALA A 197 -3.88 12.95 -13.94
CA ALA A 197 -5.25 12.88 -14.48
C ALA A 197 -5.92 14.24 -14.64
N ASN A 198 -5.47 15.27 -13.91
CA ASN A 198 -5.97 16.65 -14.02
C ASN A 198 -5.11 17.54 -14.92
N SER A 199 -3.83 17.19 -15.19
CA SER A 199 -2.91 17.93 -16.05
C SER A 199 -2.65 17.29 -17.42
N PHE A 200 -2.91 16.00 -17.58
CA PHE A 200 -2.84 15.27 -18.84
C PHE A 200 -4.20 14.61 -19.15
N SER A 201 -4.34 14.10 -20.36
CA SER A 201 -5.53 13.37 -20.81
C SER A 201 -5.10 12.25 -21.75
N GLY A 202 -5.47 11.01 -21.40
CA GLY A 202 -5.21 9.81 -22.18
C GLY A 202 -6.16 9.63 -23.37
N LEU A 203 -6.11 8.45 -23.99
CA LEU A 203 -7.13 8.06 -24.96
C LEU A 203 -8.51 7.98 -24.32
N TYR A 204 -8.57 7.44 -23.11
CA TYR A 204 -9.75 7.32 -22.26
C TYR A 204 -9.56 8.08 -20.94
N THR A 205 -10.63 8.30 -20.22
CA THR A 205 -10.68 8.83 -18.84
C THR A 205 -11.83 8.18 -18.12
N TYR A 206 -11.98 8.40 -16.80
CA TYR A 206 -13.13 7.91 -16.04
C TYR A 206 -14.22 8.96 -15.92
N ASN A 207 -15.47 8.53 -15.94
CA ASN A 207 -16.62 9.37 -15.61
C ASN A 207 -16.97 9.28 -14.11
N ALA A 208 -17.98 10.05 -13.68
CA ALA A 208 -18.42 10.08 -12.28
C ALA A 208 -18.99 8.75 -11.76
N GLU A 209 -19.33 7.82 -12.63
CA GLU A 209 -19.77 6.46 -12.30
C GLU A 209 -18.60 5.47 -12.25
N GLY A 210 -17.34 5.95 -12.33
CA GLY A 210 -16.12 5.14 -12.29
C GLY A 210 -15.90 4.27 -13.51
N LYS A 211 -16.52 4.61 -14.67
CA LYS A 211 -16.37 3.85 -15.91
C LYS A 211 -15.43 4.55 -16.88
N PRO A 212 -14.56 3.80 -17.58
CA PRO A 212 -13.76 4.36 -18.66
C PRO A 212 -14.66 4.89 -19.79
N VAL A 213 -14.35 6.08 -20.26
CA VAL A 213 -15.04 6.76 -21.37
C VAL A 213 -14.04 7.44 -22.30
N PRO A 214 -14.34 7.63 -23.61
CA PRO A 214 -13.44 8.28 -24.55
C PRO A 214 -13.06 9.70 -24.13
N ALA A 215 -11.75 9.99 -24.08
CA ALA A 215 -11.17 11.31 -23.83
C ALA A 215 -10.54 11.89 -25.10
N CYS A 216 -9.25 11.69 -25.37
CA CYS A 216 -8.64 12.04 -26.65
C CYS A 216 -9.12 11.16 -27.81
N ALA A 217 -9.48 9.91 -27.54
CA ALA A 217 -10.11 9.05 -28.53
C ALA A 217 -11.55 9.50 -28.84
N GLU A 218 -11.96 9.38 -30.10
CA GLU A 218 -13.35 9.46 -30.52
C GLU A 218 -14.01 8.06 -30.44
N SER A 219 -13.28 7.03 -30.89
CA SER A 219 -13.71 5.64 -30.93
C SER A 219 -12.54 4.71 -31.15
N TYR A 220 -12.78 3.40 -30.99
CA TYR A 220 -11.85 2.38 -31.47
C TYR A 220 -12.59 1.23 -32.13
N GLU A 221 -11.87 0.47 -32.97
CA GLU A 221 -12.28 -0.82 -33.51
C GLU A 221 -11.25 -1.87 -33.11
N VAL A 222 -11.70 -3.09 -32.82
CA VAL A 222 -10.83 -4.23 -32.52
C VAL A 222 -11.13 -5.38 -33.47
N THR A 223 -10.13 -6.12 -33.89
CA THR A 223 -10.28 -7.31 -34.74
C THR A 223 -11.02 -8.43 -34.00
N GLU A 224 -11.60 -9.39 -34.77
CA GLU A 224 -12.39 -10.50 -34.20
C GLU A 224 -11.59 -11.40 -33.24
N ASP A 225 -10.27 -11.43 -33.37
CA ASP A 225 -9.36 -12.15 -32.49
C ASP A 225 -8.98 -11.36 -31.23
N GLY A 226 -9.44 -10.11 -31.12
CA GLY A 226 -9.19 -9.25 -29.97
C GLY A 226 -7.78 -8.66 -29.89
N LEU A 227 -6.97 -8.77 -30.98
CA LEU A 227 -5.54 -8.47 -30.90
C LEU A 227 -5.17 -7.10 -31.49
N THR A 228 -5.79 -6.67 -32.59
CA THR A 228 -5.44 -5.40 -33.22
C THR A 228 -6.48 -4.34 -32.92
N TYR A 229 -6.05 -3.25 -32.30
CA TYR A 229 -6.85 -2.07 -31.99
C TYR A 229 -6.54 -0.95 -32.96
N THR A 230 -7.56 -0.34 -33.55
CA THR A 230 -7.45 0.87 -34.37
C THR A 230 -8.23 1.99 -33.70
N VAL A 231 -7.53 2.93 -33.06
CA VAL A 231 -8.11 4.04 -32.30
C VAL A 231 -8.17 5.28 -33.20
N LYS A 232 -9.34 5.92 -33.24
CA LYS A 232 -9.54 7.22 -33.88
C LYS A 232 -9.51 8.31 -32.83
N LEU A 233 -8.62 9.29 -33.01
CA LEU A 233 -8.55 10.47 -32.15
C LEU A 233 -9.59 11.51 -32.58
N LYS A 234 -10.04 12.33 -31.62
CA LYS A 234 -10.82 13.54 -31.90
C LYS A 234 -10.01 14.50 -32.80
N GLU A 235 -10.69 15.19 -33.71
CA GLU A 235 -10.03 16.21 -34.55
C GLU A 235 -9.70 17.45 -33.72
N GLY A 236 -8.56 18.07 -34.01
CA GLY A 236 -8.17 19.37 -33.45
C GLY A 236 -7.64 19.33 -32.02
N LEU A 237 -7.20 18.16 -31.53
CA LEU A 237 -6.51 18.04 -30.26
C LEU A 237 -5.28 18.94 -30.18
N LYS A 238 -5.04 19.53 -29.01
CA LYS A 238 -3.95 20.49 -28.79
C LYS A 238 -3.20 20.22 -27.51
N TRP A 239 -1.95 20.54 -27.49
CA TRP A 239 -1.15 20.76 -26.32
C TRP A 239 -1.47 22.11 -25.66
N SER A 240 -1.11 22.30 -24.40
CA SER A 240 -1.31 23.54 -23.63
C SER A 240 -0.57 24.76 -24.24
N ASP A 241 0.43 24.54 -25.06
CA ASP A 241 1.12 25.60 -25.81
C ASP A 241 0.43 25.96 -27.16
N GLY A 242 -0.70 25.32 -27.47
CA GLY A 242 -1.52 25.52 -28.66
C GLY A 242 -1.04 24.76 -29.91
N SER A 243 0.05 24.01 -29.84
CA SER A 243 0.48 23.12 -30.93
C SER A 243 -0.44 21.90 -31.06
N ASP A 244 -0.41 21.25 -32.23
CA ASP A 244 -1.23 20.06 -32.48
C ASP A 244 -0.75 18.87 -31.66
N LEU A 245 -1.71 18.11 -31.13
CA LEU A 245 -1.51 16.77 -30.52
C LEU A 245 -2.05 15.73 -31.50
N THR A 246 -1.26 14.72 -31.80
CA THR A 246 -1.53 13.73 -32.85
C THR A 246 -1.30 12.29 -32.33
N ALA A 247 -1.64 11.31 -33.15
CA ALA A 247 -1.36 9.90 -32.86
C ALA A 247 0.14 9.61 -32.70
N ALA A 248 1.02 10.40 -33.33
CA ALA A 248 2.47 10.26 -33.18
C ALA A 248 2.95 10.59 -31.75
N ASP A 249 2.23 11.45 -31.00
CA ASP A 249 2.55 11.73 -29.60
C ASP A 249 2.26 10.54 -28.70
N PHE A 250 1.18 9.80 -28.95
CA PHE A 250 0.88 8.53 -28.26
C PHE A 250 1.89 7.45 -28.62
N GLU A 251 2.21 7.27 -29.89
CA GLU A 251 3.26 6.33 -30.32
C GLU A 251 4.59 6.60 -29.61
N TYR A 252 5.02 7.86 -29.60
CA TYR A 252 6.25 8.28 -28.91
C TYR A 252 6.20 7.95 -27.43
N SER A 253 5.10 8.32 -26.76
CA SER A 253 4.96 8.20 -25.31
C SER A 253 4.96 6.75 -24.85
N TRP A 254 4.24 5.88 -25.55
CA TRP A 254 4.18 4.46 -25.21
C TRP A 254 5.50 3.75 -25.47
N LYS A 255 6.19 4.04 -26.58
CA LYS A 255 7.54 3.53 -26.84
C LYS A 255 8.57 4.05 -25.84
N ARG A 256 8.41 5.29 -25.37
CA ARG A 256 9.25 5.85 -24.33
C ARG A 256 9.01 5.16 -22.97
N ALA A 257 7.76 4.85 -22.62
CA ALA A 257 7.45 4.19 -21.35
C ALA A 257 8.12 2.81 -21.21
N VAL A 258 8.26 2.08 -22.31
CA VAL A 258 8.95 0.75 -22.32
C VAL A 258 10.46 0.84 -22.61
N ASP A 259 11.00 2.02 -22.91
CA ASP A 259 12.45 2.19 -23.08
C ASP A 259 13.15 2.04 -21.72
N PRO A 260 14.09 1.09 -21.55
CA PRO A 260 14.83 0.90 -20.29
C PRO A 260 15.52 2.17 -19.77
N LYS A 261 15.79 3.14 -20.63
CA LYS A 261 16.36 4.44 -20.23
C LYS A 261 15.36 5.30 -19.46
N THR A 262 14.08 5.13 -19.69
CA THR A 262 13.02 5.83 -18.97
C THR A 262 12.91 5.28 -17.55
N ALA A 263 13.18 3.99 -17.37
CA ALA A 263 13.12 3.29 -16.08
C ALA A 263 11.75 3.47 -15.39
N ALA A 264 10.67 3.33 -16.17
CA ALA A 264 9.31 3.48 -15.67
C ALA A 264 8.93 2.25 -14.82
N ASP A 265 8.50 2.45 -13.59
CA ASP A 265 8.07 1.38 -12.68
C ASP A 265 6.86 0.59 -13.25
N TYR A 266 6.02 1.27 -14.03
CA TYR A 266 4.81 0.72 -14.65
C TYR A 266 4.99 0.28 -16.12
N GLU A 267 6.24 0.12 -16.60
CA GLU A 267 6.49 -0.35 -17.97
C GLU A 267 5.85 -1.71 -18.25
N TYR A 268 5.75 -2.57 -17.23
CA TYR A 268 5.15 -3.91 -17.30
C TYR A 268 3.66 -3.90 -17.71
N MET A 269 2.94 -2.80 -17.59
CA MET A 269 1.57 -2.66 -18.07
C MET A 269 1.45 -2.81 -19.60
N PHE A 270 2.56 -2.61 -20.32
CA PHE A 270 2.66 -2.89 -21.75
C PHE A 270 3.01 -4.36 -22.05
N SER A 271 3.17 -5.23 -21.05
CA SER A 271 3.58 -6.62 -21.27
C SER A 271 2.59 -7.47 -22.09
N GLY A 272 1.34 -7.01 -22.20
CA GLY A 272 0.34 -7.60 -23.12
C GLY A 272 0.48 -7.18 -24.58
N PHE A 273 1.39 -6.27 -24.91
CA PHE A 273 1.59 -5.80 -26.28
C PHE A 273 2.54 -6.72 -27.07
N ASP A 274 2.22 -6.92 -28.34
CA ASP A 274 3.12 -7.63 -29.26
C ASP A 274 4.46 -6.87 -29.36
N GLY A 275 5.56 -7.62 -29.27
CA GLY A 275 6.93 -7.07 -29.33
C GLY A 275 7.50 -6.58 -27.99
N TYR A 276 6.74 -6.61 -26.90
CA TYR A 276 7.21 -6.16 -25.60
C TYR A 276 8.48 -6.90 -25.12
N ASP A 277 8.52 -8.21 -25.25
CA ASP A 277 9.68 -9.04 -24.86
C ASP A 277 10.96 -8.70 -25.65
N ASP A 278 10.82 -8.14 -26.85
CA ASP A 278 11.91 -7.67 -27.68
C ASP A 278 12.32 -6.20 -27.38
N GLY A 279 11.62 -5.53 -26.45
CA GLY A 279 11.81 -4.13 -26.06
C GLY A 279 11.25 -3.13 -27.07
N GLU A 280 10.41 -3.57 -27.99
CA GLU A 280 9.77 -2.74 -29.02
C GLU A 280 8.30 -3.11 -29.18
N ILE A 281 7.39 -2.39 -28.50
CA ILE A 281 5.96 -2.63 -28.64
C ILE A 281 5.44 -2.25 -30.01
N ASN A 282 4.51 -3.05 -30.53
CA ASN A 282 3.89 -2.82 -31.84
C ASN A 282 2.77 -1.77 -31.71
N VAL A 283 3.16 -0.50 -31.76
CA VAL A 283 2.28 0.68 -31.79
C VAL A 283 2.73 1.61 -32.91
N THR A 284 1.80 2.12 -33.71
CA THR A 284 2.06 2.94 -34.89
C THR A 284 1.01 4.01 -35.10
N ALA A 285 1.44 5.25 -35.29
CA ALA A 285 0.61 6.32 -35.82
C ALA A 285 0.43 6.12 -37.32
N VAL A 286 -0.73 5.67 -37.76
CA VAL A 286 -1.06 5.44 -39.17
C VAL A 286 -1.20 6.77 -39.94
N ASP A 287 -1.80 7.74 -39.26
CA ASP A 287 -1.92 9.14 -39.67
C ASP A 287 -2.06 10.04 -38.44
N ASP A 288 -2.23 11.35 -38.60
CA ASP A 288 -2.29 12.30 -37.48
C ASP A 288 -3.42 11.99 -36.46
N THR A 289 -4.47 11.26 -36.86
CA THR A 289 -5.65 10.97 -36.04
C THR A 289 -5.92 9.47 -35.84
N THR A 290 -5.03 8.60 -36.32
CA THR A 290 -5.22 7.14 -36.23
C THR A 290 -4.02 6.49 -35.59
N LEU A 291 -4.25 5.87 -34.42
CA LEU A 291 -3.29 5.04 -33.71
C LEU A 291 -3.67 3.57 -33.88
N GLU A 292 -2.73 2.74 -34.29
CA GLU A 292 -2.91 1.27 -34.33
C GLU A 292 -1.92 0.62 -33.37
N PHE A 293 -2.39 -0.37 -32.59
CA PHE A 293 -1.51 -1.18 -31.77
C PHE A 293 -1.97 -2.65 -31.74
N VAL A 294 -1.02 -3.55 -31.48
CA VAL A 294 -1.24 -4.99 -31.52
C VAL A 294 -0.91 -5.59 -30.16
N LEU A 295 -1.77 -6.47 -29.68
CA LEU A 295 -1.60 -7.23 -28.44
C LEU A 295 -1.10 -8.65 -28.72
N ALA A 296 -0.35 -9.22 -27.81
CA ALA A 296 0.07 -10.62 -27.83
C ALA A 296 -1.07 -11.58 -27.43
N ALA A 297 -2.01 -11.11 -26.58
CA ALA A 297 -3.21 -11.82 -26.15
C ALA A 297 -4.37 -10.84 -25.95
N PRO A 298 -5.65 -11.29 -26.02
CA PRO A 298 -6.80 -10.42 -25.74
C PRO A 298 -6.76 -9.85 -24.33
N CYS A 299 -7.07 -8.55 -24.19
CA CYS A 299 -7.06 -7.83 -22.92
C CYS A 299 -8.46 -7.33 -22.55
N ALA A 300 -9.01 -7.81 -21.42
CA ALA A 300 -10.35 -7.46 -20.98
C ALA A 300 -10.44 -6.07 -20.34
N TYR A 301 -9.31 -5.50 -19.91
CA TYR A 301 -9.19 -4.22 -19.20
C TYR A 301 -8.48 -3.13 -20.04
N MET A 302 -8.46 -3.26 -21.37
CA MET A 302 -7.74 -2.31 -22.24
C MET A 302 -8.27 -0.87 -22.13
N GLU A 303 -9.57 -0.68 -21.88
CA GLU A 303 -10.13 0.67 -21.68
C GLU A 303 -9.60 1.32 -20.40
N ASP A 304 -9.40 0.53 -19.33
CA ASP A 304 -8.77 0.99 -18.09
C ASP A 304 -7.32 1.39 -18.34
N LEU A 305 -6.53 0.57 -19.07
CA LEU A 305 -5.16 0.91 -19.45
C LEU A 305 -5.09 2.20 -20.27
N MET A 306 -5.99 2.38 -21.25
CA MET A 306 -6.06 3.62 -22.04
C MET A 306 -6.44 4.86 -21.22
N ALA A 307 -7.00 4.68 -20.01
CA ALA A 307 -7.34 5.73 -19.06
C ALA A 307 -6.26 5.93 -17.98
N PHE A 308 -5.28 5.03 -17.88
CA PHE A 308 -4.25 5.05 -16.86
C PHE A 308 -3.09 6.02 -17.21
N PRO A 309 -2.51 6.74 -16.24
CA PRO A 309 -1.50 7.77 -16.50
C PRO A 309 -0.30 7.33 -17.33
N THR A 310 0.23 6.12 -17.12
CA THR A 310 1.38 5.61 -17.89
C THR A 310 1.13 5.56 -19.41
N PHE A 311 -0.16 5.50 -19.83
CA PHE A 311 -0.58 5.54 -21.23
C PHE A 311 -0.88 6.96 -21.73
N TYR A 312 -0.70 7.99 -20.92
CA TYR A 312 -0.94 9.36 -21.36
C TYR A 312 0.16 9.87 -22.30
N PRO A 313 -0.21 10.75 -23.25
CA PRO A 313 0.77 11.31 -24.17
C PRO A 313 1.64 12.36 -23.46
N VAL A 314 2.92 12.39 -23.81
CA VAL A 314 3.84 13.50 -23.50
C VAL A 314 4.39 14.09 -24.79
N LYS A 315 4.62 15.40 -24.80
CA LYS A 315 5.11 16.10 -25.98
C LYS A 315 6.60 15.82 -26.16
N LYS A 316 6.97 15.14 -27.25
CA LYS A 316 8.36 14.78 -27.57
C LYS A 316 9.31 15.95 -27.45
N GLU A 317 8.98 17.08 -28.08
CA GLU A 317 9.84 18.26 -28.08
C GLU A 317 10.01 18.88 -26.69
N ALA A 318 9.01 18.77 -25.82
CA ALA A 318 9.12 19.21 -24.43
C ALA A 318 10.08 18.31 -23.64
N VAL A 319 9.92 17.00 -23.73
CA VAL A 319 10.80 16.01 -23.09
C VAL A 319 12.25 16.18 -23.58
N GLU A 320 12.49 16.14 -24.89
CA GLU A 320 13.82 16.14 -25.49
C GLU A 320 14.51 17.52 -25.46
N SER A 321 13.79 18.61 -25.14
CA SER A 321 14.39 19.92 -24.90
C SER A 321 15.12 20.05 -23.58
N TYR A 322 14.83 19.15 -22.62
CA TYR A 322 15.55 19.09 -21.35
C TYR A 322 16.96 18.53 -21.59
N ALA A 323 17.98 19.24 -21.10
CA ALA A 323 19.38 18.96 -21.49
C ALA A 323 19.84 17.52 -21.15
N ASP A 324 19.34 16.98 -20.07
CA ASP A 324 19.74 15.66 -19.54
C ASP A 324 18.60 14.62 -19.64
N TRP A 325 17.68 14.77 -20.60
CA TRP A 325 16.48 13.96 -20.74
C TRP A 325 16.76 12.42 -20.86
N GLU A 326 17.90 12.02 -21.42
CA GLU A 326 18.28 10.60 -21.52
C GLU A 326 18.80 10.00 -20.20
N THR A 327 19.20 10.83 -19.23
CA THR A 327 19.77 10.39 -17.94
C THR A 327 18.95 10.82 -16.74
N THR A 328 18.01 11.75 -16.95
CA THR A 328 17.06 12.24 -15.95
C THR A 328 15.70 12.38 -16.64
N PRO A 329 15.03 11.25 -16.94
CA PRO A 329 13.87 11.23 -17.84
C PRO A 329 12.70 12.11 -17.39
N GLY A 330 12.46 12.29 -16.07
CA GLY A 330 11.39 13.11 -15.51
C GLY A 330 11.75 14.60 -15.36
N GLY A 331 13.00 14.99 -15.60
CA GLY A 331 13.49 16.36 -15.32
C GLY A 331 12.80 17.47 -16.11
N TRP A 332 12.15 17.15 -17.23
CA TRP A 332 11.44 18.11 -18.07
C TRP A 332 10.18 18.71 -17.43
N CYS A 333 9.61 18.05 -16.42
CA CYS A 333 8.36 18.45 -15.74
C CYS A 333 8.52 18.58 -14.21
N GLN A 334 9.73 18.76 -13.71
CA GLN A 334 10.01 18.99 -12.28
C GLN A 334 9.88 20.47 -11.86
N GLU A 335 9.42 21.32 -12.75
CA GLU A 335 9.17 22.75 -12.50
C GLU A 335 7.87 23.16 -13.19
N ALA A 336 7.20 24.19 -12.67
CA ALA A 336 6.00 24.72 -13.29
C ALA A 336 6.22 25.19 -14.74
N GLY A 337 5.20 25.09 -15.57
CA GLY A 337 5.22 25.54 -16.97
C GLY A 337 5.54 24.45 -17.99
N PHE A 338 5.62 23.19 -17.57
CA PHE A 338 5.71 22.08 -18.52
C PHE A 338 4.47 21.97 -19.42
N VAL A 339 4.66 21.48 -20.63
CA VAL A 339 3.58 21.31 -21.61
C VAL A 339 2.78 20.04 -21.29
N SER A 340 1.46 20.18 -21.23
CA SER A 340 0.53 19.08 -20.96
C SER A 340 -0.72 19.21 -21.85
N ASN A 341 -1.69 18.31 -21.75
CA ASN A 341 -2.91 18.31 -22.57
C ASN A 341 -4.21 18.13 -21.79
N GLY A 342 -4.16 18.11 -20.44
CA GLY A 342 -5.31 17.94 -19.59
C GLY A 342 -6.10 19.23 -19.34
N ALA A 343 -7.07 19.16 -18.43
CA ALA A 343 -7.97 20.25 -18.10
C ALA A 343 -7.27 21.47 -17.48
N PHE A 344 -6.14 21.24 -16.79
CA PHE A 344 -5.38 22.27 -16.10
C PHE A 344 -3.89 22.17 -16.44
N VAL A 345 -3.18 23.27 -16.32
CA VAL A 345 -1.73 23.39 -16.55
C VAL A 345 -1.05 23.88 -15.29
N CYS A 346 0.02 23.25 -14.87
CA CYS A 346 0.83 23.69 -13.73
C CYS A 346 1.52 25.02 -14.07
N THR A 347 1.13 26.10 -13.42
CA THR A 347 1.66 27.46 -13.64
C THR A 347 2.51 27.97 -12.48
N GLY A 348 2.48 27.28 -11.35
CA GLY A 348 3.29 27.60 -10.18
C GLY A 348 3.58 26.37 -9.34
N TRP A 349 4.82 26.21 -8.91
CA TRP A 349 5.26 25.17 -8.02
C TRP A 349 6.30 25.72 -7.02
N ASN A 350 5.89 25.80 -5.77
CA ASN A 350 6.78 26.09 -4.66
C ASN A 350 6.98 24.79 -3.93
N HIS A 351 8.06 24.09 -4.21
CA HIS A 351 8.38 22.79 -3.66
C HIS A 351 8.14 22.71 -2.16
N ASP A 352 7.64 21.60 -1.66
CA ASP A 352 7.28 21.31 -0.26
C ASP A 352 6.21 22.26 0.34
N THR A 353 5.56 23.12 -0.49
CA THR A 353 4.63 24.13 0.04
C THR A 353 3.33 24.20 -0.74
N SER A 354 3.38 24.40 -2.07
CA SER A 354 2.17 24.63 -2.84
C SER A 354 2.36 24.46 -4.34
N MET A 355 1.30 24.04 -5.02
CA MET A 355 1.20 24.05 -6.49
C MET A 355 0.00 24.87 -6.94
N THR A 356 0.12 25.45 -8.12
CA THR A 356 -0.94 26.22 -8.77
C THR A 356 -1.15 25.69 -10.17
N TYR A 357 -2.40 25.38 -10.48
CA TYR A 357 -2.83 24.97 -11.80
C TYR A 357 -3.87 25.96 -12.34
N GLU A 358 -3.77 26.31 -13.61
CA GLU A 358 -4.72 27.17 -14.30
C GLU A 358 -5.42 26.40 -15.42
N LYS A 359 -6.66 26.78 -15.73
CA LYS A 359 -7.46 26.16 -16.79
C LYS A 359 -6.70 26.17 -18.13
N ASN A 360 -6.65 25.01 -18.77
CA ASN A 360 -6.12 24.87 -20.12
C ASN A 360 -7.19 25.23 -21.16
N PRO A 361 -7.05 26.36 -21.90
CA PRO A 361 -8.03 26.74 -22.93
C PRO A 361 -8.02 25.81 -24.16
N TYR A 362 -7.00 24.97 -24.28
CA TYR A 362 -6.83 24.02 -25.38
C TYR A 362 -7.24 22.60 -25.05
N PHE A 363 -7.70 22.34 -23.81
CA PHE A 363 -8.23 21.04 -23.43
C PHE A 363 -9.41 20.65 -24.34
N TRP A 364 -9.49 19.38 -24.71
CA TRP A 364 -10.50 18.90 -25.67
C TRP A 364 -11.95 19.15 -25.21
N ASP A 365 -12.19 19.30 -23.91
CA ASP A 365 -13.49 19.59 -23.30
C ASP A 365 -13.49 20.91 -22.48
N ALA A 366 -12.66 21.87 -22.87
CA ALA A 366 -12.46 23.13 -22.14
C ALA A 366 -13.76 23.90 -21.87
N ASP A 367 -14.77 23.80 -22.73
CA ASP A 367 -16.06 24.49 -22.57
C ASP A 367 -16.83 24.01 -21.32
N ASN A 368 -16.59 22.78 -20.88
CA ASN A 368 -17.21 22.18 -19.70
C ASN A 368 -16.42 22.38 -18.41
N VAL A 369 -15.15 22.76 -18.47
CA VAL A 369 -14.35 23.12 -17.30
C VAL A 369 -14.82 24.46 -16.73
N LYS A 370 -15.25 24.48 -15.47
CA LYS A 370 -15.85 25.66 -14.82
C LYS A 370 -14.86 26.45 -13.98
N LEU A 371 -13.90 25.77 -13.39
CA LEU A 371 -12.86 26.39 -12.58
C LEU A 371 -11.81 27.06 -13.48
N GLU A 372 -11.34 28.22 -13.07
CA GLU A 372 -10.16 28.85 -13.68
C GLU A 372 -8.87 28.41 -13.00
N LYS A 373 -8.93 27.91 -11.74
CA LYS A 373 -7.75 27.63 -10.95
C LYS A 373 -7.93 26.49 -9.93
N LEU A 374 -6.86 25.69 -9.75
CA LEU A 374 -6.66 24.82 -8.60
C LEU A 374 -5.44 25.32 -7.80
N GLU A 375 -5.58 25.43 -6.48
CA GLU A 375 -4.49 25.81 -5.56
C GLU A 375 -4.27 24.68 -4.56
N PHE A 376 -3.17 23.94 -4.71
CA PHE A 376 -2.80 22.85 -3.82
C PHE A 376 -1.92 23.34 -2.68
N MET A 377 -2.31 23.01 -1.46
CA MET A 377 -1.44 23.00 -0.30
C MET A 377 -0.70 21.65 -0.29
N LEU A 378 0.62 21.65 -0.27
CA LEU A 378 1.43 20.44 -0.12
C LEU A 378 1.76 20.25 1.36
N SER A 379 1.31 19.15 1.95
CA SER A 379 1.54 18.81 3.36
C SER A 379 1.22 17.34 3.59
N ALA A 380 2.02 16.67 4.42
CA ALA A 380 1.75 15.34 4.96
C ALA A 380 1.25 15.39 6.41
N ASP A 381 1.11 16.58 7.02
CA ASP A 381 0.64 16.77 8.40
C ASP A 381 -0.89 16.82 8.43
N ASP A 382 -1.54 15.69 8.73
CA ASP A 382 -3.01 15.55 8.82
C ASP A 382 -3.64 16.61 9.71
N THR A 383 -2.99 16.98 10.82
CA THR A 383 -3.49 18.00 11.75
C THR A 383 -3.46 19.39 11.12
N ALA A 384 -2.38 19.72 10.40
CA ALA A 384 -2.25 20.98 9.68
C ALA A 384 -3.27 21.08 8.53
N ILE A 385 -3.46 19.98 7.77
CA ILE A 385 -4.43 19.87 6.68
C ILE A 385 -5.85 20.06 7.21
N TYR A 386 -6.24 19.32 8.25
CA TYR A 386 -7.56 19.43 8.89
C TYR A 386 -7.81 20.80 9.50
N SER A 387 -6.79 21.43 10.10
CA SER A 387 -6.87 22.80 10.61
C SER A 387 -7.08 23.83 9.49
N ALA A 388 -6.41 23.64 8.33
CA ALA A 388 -6.60 24.48 7.15
C ALA A 388 -8.04 24.38 6.61
N TYR A 389 -8.61 23.18 6.57
CA TYR A 389 -9.99 22.94 6.19
C TYR A 389 -10.99 23.62 7.16
N ASN A 390 -10.81 23.43 8.46
CA ASN A 390 -11.69 24.01 9.49
C ASN A 390 -11.61 25.54 9.57
N SER A 391 -10.50 26.13 9.13
CA SER A 391 -10.33 27.60 9.05
C SER A 391 -10.74 28.19 7.69
N ASP A 392 -11.36 27.42 6.81
CA ASP A 392 -11.73 27.77 5.44
C ASP A 392 -10.53 28.25 4.58
N SER A 393 -9.32 27.77 4.89
CA SER A 393 -8.12 28.03 4.08
C SER A 393 -8.05 27.12 2.85
N VAL A 394 -8.60 25.92 2.95
CA VAL A 394 -8.82 24.97 1.84
C VAL A 394 -10.28 24.52 1.79
N ASP A 395 -10.73 24.10 0.62
CA ASP A 395 -12.13 23.74 0.31
C ASP A 395 -12.34 22.22 0.19
N PHE A 396 -11.26 21.50 -0.05
CA PHE A 396 -11.20 20.04 -0.20
C PHE A 396 -9.91 19.51 0.42
N ILE A 397 -10.01 18.39 1.16
CA ILE A 397 -8.84 17.69 1.72
C ILE A 397 -8.99 16.18 1.56
N ASP A 398 -7.87 15.50 1.32
CA ASP A 398 -7.75 14.06 1.08
C ASP A 398 -7.12 13.33 2.27
N SER A 399 -7.02 13.99 3.40
CA SER A 399 -6.49 13.43 4.64
C SER A 399 -7.21 13.99 5.84
N VAL A 400 -7.54 13.13 6.81
CA VAL A 400 -8.21 13.49 8.06
C VAL A 400 -7.51 12.78 9.22
N PRO A 401 -7.16 13.49 10.31
CA PRO A 401 -6.56 12.86 11.48
C PRO A 401 -7.42 11.72 12.04
N THR A 402 -6.80 10.61 12.36
CA THR A 402 -7.48 9.38 12.81
C THR A 402 -8.36 9.60 14.03
N ASP A 403 -7.96 10.48 14.96
CA ASP A 403 -8.70 10.81 16.17
C ASP A 403 -9.96 11.66 15.93
N GLU A 404 -10.10 12.28 14.75
CA GLU A 404 -11.30 13.05 14.35
C GLU A 404 -12.35 12.19 13.62
N VAL A 405 -11.96 11.05 13.04
CA VAL A 405 -12.80 10.21 12.18
C VAL A 405 -14.06 9.73 12.92
N ALA A 406 -13.92 9.19 14.13
CA ALA A 406 -15.05 8.71 14.92
C ALA A 406 -16.10 9.79 15.17
N ALA A 407 -15.67 11.02 15.50
CA ALA A 407 -16.57 12.14 15.75
C ALA A 407 -17.29 12.61 14.47
N LEU A 408 -16.60 12.56 13.31
CA LEU A 408 -17.18 12.90 12.02
C LEU A 408 -18.28 11.89 11.62
N ILE A 409 -18.03 10.60 11.84
CA ILE A 409 -19.01 9.53 11.59
C ILE A 409 -20.19 9.64 12.56
N GLU A 410 -19.96 9.77 13.88
CA GLU A 410 -21.02 9.86 14.88
C GLU A 410 -21.93 11.06 14.63
N SER A 411 -21.36 12.21 14.26
CA SER A 411 -22.12 13.42 13.92
C SER A 411 -22.81 13.35 12.56
N GLN A 412 -22.55 12.33 11.75
CA GLN A 412 -22.99 12.24 10.35
C GLN A 412 -22.63 13.52 9.58
N ASN A 413 -21.38 13.97 9.69
CA ASN A 413 -20.94 15.22 9.09
C ASN A 413 -21.15 15.18 7.57
N PRO A 414 -21.96 16.10 6.99
CA PRO A 414 -22.26 16.07 5.55
C PRO A 414 -21.11 16.49 4.65
N GLU A 415 -20.00 16.94 5.22
CA GLU A 415 -18.76 17.29 4.52
C GLU A 415 -17.74 16.15 4.53
N PHE A 416 -18.00 15.06 5.26
CA PHE A 416 -17.11 13.91 5.36
C PHE A 416 -17.63 12.75 4.51
N TYR A 417 -16.78 12.20 3.67
CA TYR A 417 -17.09 11.14 2.72
C TYR A 417 -16.20 9.93 2.99
N VAL A 418 -16.78 8.75 2.88
CA VAL A 418 -16.11 7.45 2.89
C VAL A 418 -16.54 6.71 1.64
N VAL A 419 -15.60 6.24 0.84
CA VAL A 419 -15.83 5.60 -0.47
C VAL A 419 -15.03 4.30 -0.52
N ASP A 420 -15.64 3.21 -0.97
CA ASP A 420 -14.93 1.94 -1.15
C ASP A 420 -13.93 2.01 -2.30
N GLU A 421 -12.77 1.37 -2.13
CA GLU A 421 -11.70 1.27 -3.12
C GLU A 421 -11.31 -0.18 -3.40
N LEU A 422 -10.81 -0.42 -4.60
CA LEU A 422 -10.25 -1.72 -4.98
C LEU A 422 -8.78 -1.80 -4.53
N GLY A 423 -8.57 -1.95 -3.24
CA GLY A 423 -7.23 -1.99 -2.69
C GLY A 423 -7.13 -2.73 -1.36
N THR A 424 -5.91 -3.03 -0.97
CA THR A 424 -5.59 -3.74 0.26
C THR A 424 -4.46 -3.06 1.00
N TYR A 425 -4.71 -2.67 2.25
CA TYR A 425 -3.66 -2.33 3.19
C TYR A 425 -3.02 -3.62 3.71
N TYR A 426 -1.71 -3.71 3.61
CA TYR A 426 -0.98 -4.89 4.04
C TYR A 426 0.37 -4.52 4.65
N ILE A 427 1.02 -5.50 5.23
CA ILE A 427 2.40 -5.41 5.70
C ILE A 427 3.23 -6.36 4.85
N ALA A 428 4.40 -5.92 4.43
CA ALA A 428 5.35 -6.76 3.73
C ALA A 428 6.53 -7.14 4.63
N PHE A 429 6.98 -8.39 4.51
CA PHE A 429 8.31 -8.80 4.95
C PHE A 429 9.26 -8.78 3.77
N ASN A 430 10.46 -8.25 3.96
CA ASN A 430 11.56 -8.51 3.05
C ASN A 430 12.02 -9.96 3.23
N VAL A 431 11.76 -10.83 2.25
CA VAL A 431 12.13 -12.27 2.33
C VAL A 431 13.63 -12.52 2.43
N ASN A 432 14.45 -11.52 2.07
CA ASN A 432 15.92 -11.54 2.15
C ASN A 432 16.45 -10.86 3.41
N SER A 433 15.57 -10.42 4.33
CA SER A 433 16.02 -9.76 5.56
C SER A 433 16.94 -10.64 6.40
N LYS A 434 17.88 -10.00 7.08
CA LYS A 434 18.74 -10.63 8.13
C LYS A 434 17.92 -11.30 9.25
N LEU A 435 16.67 -10.91 9.42
CA LEU A 435 15.72 -11.53 10.35
C LEU A 435 15.60 -13.04 10.14
N PHE A 436 15.76 -13.50 8.91
CA PHE A 436 15.64 -14.90 8.51
C PHE A 436 17.00 -15.60 8.33
N GLU A 437 18.11 -14.96 8.71
CA GLU A 437 19.44 -15.53 8.55
C GLU A 437 19.59 -16.87 9.32
N GLY A 438 20.03 -17.90 8.62
CA GLY A 438 20.23 -19.25 9.19
C GLY A 438 18.96 -20.08 9.34
N LYS A 439 17.80 -19.60 8.85
CA LYS A 439 16.55 -20.35 8.78
C LYS A 439 16.40 -21.07 7.44
N THR A 440 15.70 -22.21 7.44
CA THR A 440 15.19 -22.77 6.19
C THR A 440 14.02 -21.92 5.67
N PRO A 441 13.64 -22.06 4.37
CA PRO A 441 12.46 -21.36 3.86
C PRO A 441 11.19 -21.61 4.67
N GLU A 442 10.96 -22.85 5.11
CA GLU A 442 9.82 -23.26 5.92
C GLU A 442 9.87 -22.66 7.34
N GLN A 443 11.05 -22.61 7.94
CA GLN A 443 11.25 -21.96 9.24
C GLN A 443 10.99 -20.46 9.16
N ALA A 444 11.44 -19.80 8.11
CA ALA A 444 11.18 -18.38 7.86
C ALA A 444 9.68 -18.13 7.63
N ALA A 445 9.00 -19.01 6.88
CA ALA A 445 7.56 -18.94 6.68
C ALA A 445 6.78 -19.13 8.00
N CYS A 446 7.19 -20.08 8.84
CA CYS A 446 6.60 -20.25 10.18
C CYS A 446 6.76 -18.98 11.06
N MET A 447 7.92 -18.29 10.98
CA MET A 447 8.10 -16.99 11.67
C MET A 447 7.09 -15.96 11.18
N ARG A 448 6.98 -15.80 9.85
CA ARG A 448 6.05 -14.83 9.24
C ARG A 448 4.60 -15.17 9.58
N LYS A 449 4.22 -16.46 9.49
CA LYS A 449 2.89 -16.94 9.89
C LYS A 449 2.58 -16.63 11.35
N ALA A 450 3.52 -16.89 12.27
CA ALA A 450 3.35 -16.60 13.68
C ALA A 450 3.11 -15.10 13.93
N ILE A 451 3.87 -14.23 13.29
CA ILE A 451 3.69 -12.77 13.39
C ILE A 451 2.34 -12.37 12.84
N ASN A 452 1.95 -12.91 11.69
CA ASN A 452 0.69 -12.62 11.01
C ASN A 452 -0.53 -12.90 11.89
N ILE A 453 -0.60 -14.09 12.53
CA ILE A 453 -1.76 -14.47 13.35
C ILE A 453 -1.83 -13.74 14.70
N LEU A 454 -0.76 -13.07 15.13
CA LEU A 454 -0.74 -12.27 16.36
C LEU A 454 -1.29 -10.85 16.17
N ILE A 455 -1.51 -10.40 14.94
CA ILE A 455 -1.99 -9.04 14.66
C ILE A 455 -3.49 -8.93 14.96
N ASP A 456 -3.87 -8.04 15.86
CA ASP A 456 -5.28 -7.74 16.19
C ASP A 456 -5.90 -6.81 15.13
N ARG A 457 -6.40 -7.41 14.05
CA ARG A 457 -7.03 -6.69 12.94
C ARG A 457 -8.34 -6.04 13.32
N ASP A 458 -9.11 -6.65 14.22
CA ASP A 458 -10.34 -6.05 14.75
C ASP A 458 -10.04 -4.72 15.46
N TYR A 459 -8.97 -4.69 16.28
CA TYR A 459 -8.54 -3.46 16.93
C TYR A 459 -8.14 -2.38 15.92
N ILE A 460 -7.38 -2.76 14.88
CA ILE A 460 -6.95 -1.83 13.83
C ILE A 460 -8.17 -1.24 13.11
N VAL A 461 -9.11 -2.05 12.67
CA VAL A 461 -10.30 -1.60 11.92
C VAL A 461 -11.25 -0.79 12.80
N GLU A 462 -11.53 -1.26 14.03
CA GLU A 462 -12.53 -0.64 14.91
C GLU A 462 -12.03 0.60 15.66
N ASN A 463 -10.71 0.68 15.96
CA ASN A 463 -10.17 1.72 16.85
C ASN A 463 -9.16 2.65 16.18
N ILE A 464 -8.54 2.25 15.05
CA ILE A 464 -7.62 3.08 14.29
C ILE A 464 -8.29 3.56 13.00
N GLY A 465 -8.70 2.65 12.13
CA GLY A 465 -9.35 2.97 10.86
C GLY A 465 -10.71 3.65 11.05
N GLN A 466 -11.60 3.02 11.78
CA GLN A 466 -12.92 3.50 12.21
C GLN A 466 -13.93 3.82 11.10
N THR A 467 -13.59 3.65 9.83
CA THR A 467 -14.42 3.98 8.66
C THR A 467 -15.22 2.81 8.12
N GLY A 468 -15.27 1.69 8.87
CA GLY A 468 -16.00 0.49 8.47
C GLY A 468 -15.24 -0.37 7.45
N GLN A 469 -13.92 -0.26 7.44
CA GLN A 469 -13.06 -1.14 6.63
C GLN A 469 -13.37 -2.61 6.92
N VAL A 470 -13.33 -3.43 5.89
CA VAL A 470 -13.49 -4.89 6.00
C VAL A 470 -12.12 -5.51 6.21
N ILE A 471 -11.99 -6.36 7.24
CA ILE A 471 -10.76 -7.14 7.46
C ILE A 471 -10.45 -7.97 6.22
N ALA A 472 -9.22 -7.86 5.72
CA ALA A 472 -8.81 -8.59 4.53
C ALA A 472 -8.57 -10.07 4.85
N THR A 473 -9.29 -10.95 4.15
CA THR A 473 -9.15 -12.41 4.26
C THR A 473 -8.06 -12.96 3.36
N SER A 474 -7.68 -12.22 2.32
CA SER A 474 -6.56 -12.48 1.43
C SER A 474 -6.13 -11.18 0.75
N TYR A 475 -5.19 -11.26 -0.22
CA TYR A 475 -4.58 -10.07 -0.80
C TYR A 475 -5.47 -9.35 -1.81
N ILE A 476 -6.11 -10.07 -2.73
CA ILE A 476 -6.99 -9.46 -3.75
C ILE A 476 -8.26 -8.93 -3.08
N PRO A 477 -8.65 -7.64 -3.29
CA PRO A 477 -9.79 -7.04 -2.61
C PRO A 477 -11.13 -7.58 -3.13
N LEU A 478 -12.18 -7.41 -2.30
CA LEU A 478 -13.56 -7.69 -2.69
C LEU A 478 -14.02 -6.74 -3.80
N GLY A 479 -14.92 -7.22 -4.67
CA GLY A 479 -15.48 -6.42 -5.76
C GLY A 479 -14.63 -6.37 -7.02
N MET A 480 -13.42 -6.96 -7.01
CA MET A 480 -12.60 -7.08 -8.22
C MET A 480 -13.23 -8.06 -9.21
N MET A 481 -13.27 -7.67 -10.49
CA MET A 481 -13.85 -8.48 -11.56
C MET A 481 -12.91 -9.64 -11.93
N ASP A 482 -13.50 -10.77 -12.35
CA ASP A 482 -12.73 -11.97 -12.77
C ASP A 482 -12.34 -11.98 -14.26
N GLY A 483 -12.72 -10.95 -15.00
CA GLY A 483 -12.57 -10.91 -16.46
C GLY A 483 -13.55 -11.82 -17.23
N ASN A 484 -14.38 -12.60 -16.53
CA ASN A 484 -15.33 -13.56 -17.10
C ASN A 484 -16.81 -13.16 -16.84
N GLY A 485 -17.02 -11.93 -16.36
CA GLY A 485 -18.33 -11.34 -16.09
C GLY A 485 -18.88 -11.60 -14.68
N GLY A 486 -18.04 -12.12 -13.78
CA GLY A 486 -18.27 -12.25 -12.34
C GLY A 486 -17.25 -11.46 -11.52
N THR A 487 -17.31 -11.62 -10.20
CA THR A 487 -16.31 -11.11 -9.26
C THR A 487 -15.36 -12.22 -8.84
N PHE A 488 -14.11 -11.88 -8.58
CA PHE A 488 -13.06 -12.85 -8.30
C PHE A 488 -13.27 -13.61 -6.98
N LYS A 489 -13.85 -12.97 -5.97
CA LYS A 489 -13.99 -13.53 -4.61
C LYS A 489 -15.40 -13.72 -4.08
N ASP A 490 -16.41 -13.25 -4.76
CA ASP A 490 -17.79 -13.30 -4.27
C ASP A 490 -18.47 -14.65 -4.54
N ASP A 491 -17.81 -15.58 -5.22
CA ASP A 491 -18.30 -16.94 -5.41
C ASP A 491 -17.76 -17.87 -4.31
N PRO A 492 -18.62 -18.30 -3.36
CA PRO A 492 -18.19 -19.24 -2.31
C PRO A 492 -17.72 -20.62 -2.83
N ALA A 493 -17.96 -20.94 -4.11
CA ALA A 493 -17.52 -22.17 -4.74
C ALA A 493 -16.04 -22.12 -5.18
N VAL A 494 -15.47 -20.93 -5.28
CA VAL A 494 -14.08 -20.71 -5.73
C VAL A 494 -13.16 -20.56 -4.51
N GLY A 495 -13.28 -21.26 -3.50
CA GLY A 495 -12.48 -21.42 -2.30
C GLY A 495 -11.53 -20.28 -1.95
N TYR A 496 -11.85 -19.50 -0.93
CA TYR A 496 -10.93 -18.55 -0.32
C TYR A 496 -9.77 -19.29 0.34
N PHE A 497 -8.55 -18.82 0.11
CA PHE A 497 -7.45 -19.11 1.01
C PHE A 497 -7.59 -18.18 2.23
N ASP A 498 -8.24 -18.67 3.29
CA ASP A 498 -8.35 -17.94 4.55
C ASP A 498 -7.07 -18.15 5.38
N ALA A 499 -6.03 -17.39 5.05
CA ALA A 499 -4.77 -17.40 5.79
C ALA A 499 -4.89 -16.73 7.17
N TYR A 500 -6.02 -16.09 7.45
CA TYR A 500 -6.20 -15.15 8.55
C TYR A 500 -7.41 -15.46 9.42
N ALA A 501 -7.88 -16.70 9.43
CA ALA A 501 -8.78 -17.18 10.46
C ALA A 501 -8.09 -16.97 11.81
N ILE A 502 -8.14 -15.72 12.31
CA ILE A 502 -7.73 -15.38 13.64
C ILE A 502 -8.73 -16.07 14.55
N ASN A 503 -8.25 -17.00 15.36
CA ASN A 503 -9.07 -17.63 16.37
C ASN A 503 -9.74 -16.54 17.21
N GLU A 504 -11.05 -16.63 17.40
CA GLU A 504 -11.78 -15.78 18.37
C GLU A 504 -11.24 -15.93 19.80
N ASP A 505 -10.41 -16.95 20.04
CA ASP A 505 -9.70 -17.24 21.28
C ASP A 505 -8.24 -16.76 21.16
N TYR A 506 -7.95 -15.58 21.72
CA TYR A 506 -6.62 -14.97 21.73
C TYR A 506 -5.56 -15.89 22.40
N ASP A 507 -5.93 -16.63 23.46
CA ASP A 507 -5.02 -17.58 24.11
C ASP A 507 -4.66 -18.72 23.14
N GLY A 508 -5.61 -19.16 22.29
CA GLY A 508 -5.38 -20.13 21.23
C GLY A 508 -4.42 -19.61 20.16
N THR A 509 -4.57 -18.36 19.75
CA THR A 509 -3.69 -17.69 18.78
C THR A 509 -2.25 -17.58 19.29
N ILE A 510 -2.04 -17.19 20.55
CA ILE A 510 -0.70 -17.15 21.18
C ILE A 510 -0.08 -18.54 21.22
N ALA A 511 -0.86 -19.58 21.56
CA ALA A 511 -0.38 -20.95 21.59
C ALA A 511 0.08 -21.41 20.18
N GLU A 512 -0.71 -21.15 19.14
CA GLU A 512 -0.34 -21.47 17.76
C GLU A 512 0.91 -20.73 17.32
N ALA A 513 1.00 -19.42 17.58
CA ALA A 513 2.18 -18.62 17.26
C ALA A 513 3.43 -19.14 17.98
N THR A 514 3.28 -19.57 19.24
CA THR A 514 4.36 -20.18 20.03
C THR A 514 4.87 -21.47 19.38
N GLU A 515 3.97 -22.35 18.92
CA GLU A 515 4.35 -23.59 18.25
C GLU A 515 5.04 -23.34 16.90
N LEU A 516 4.56 -22.37 16.12
CA LEU A 516 5.19 -21.94 14.87
C LEU A 516 6.61 -21.41 15.11
N LEU A 517 6.80 -20.58 16.15
CA LEU A 517 8.11 -20.05 16.50
C LEU A 517 9.05 -21.12 17.04
N LYS A 518 8.55 -22.12 17.81
CA LYS A 518 9.33 -23.28 18.20
C LYS A 518 9.78 -24.10 17.00
N ALA A 519 8.88 -24.35 16.02
CA ALA A 519 9.24 -25.02 14.76
C ALA A 519 10.30 -24.24 13.97
N ALA A 520 10.26 -22.91 14.04
CA ALA A 520 11.29 -22.05 13.47
C ALA A 520 12.61 -22.01 14.29
N GLY A 521 12.68 -22.76 15.41
CA GLY A 521 13.89 -22.93 16.22
C GLY A 521 14.08 -21.87 17.31
N PHE A 522 13.02 -21.16 17.70
CA PHE A 522 13.04 -20.22 18.83
C PHE A 522 12.71 -20.94 20.15
N LYS A 523 13.22 -20.38 21.24
CA LYS A 523 13.00 -20.89 22.60
C LYS A 523 12.09 -19.96 23.37
N PHE A 524 11.36 -20.54 24.32
CA PHE A 524 10.46 -19.81 25.20
C PHE A 524 10.83 -20.05 26.67
N GLY A 525 10.65 -19.00 27.48
CA GLY A 525 10.79 -19.08 28.93
C GLY A 525 9.52 -19.60 29.62
N ASP A 526 9.61 -19.83 30.93
CA ASP A 526 8.47 -20.25 31.76
C ASP A 526 7.34 -19.21 31.82
N ASP A 527 7.61 -17.97 31.42
CA ASP A 527 6.64 -16.87 31.35
C ASP A 527 5.86 -16.83 29.99
N GLY A 528 6.12 -17.81 29.13
CA GLY A 528 5.47 -17.90 27.81
C GLY A 528 6.02 -16.91 26.77
N LYS A 529 7.13 -16.22 27.07
CA LYS A 529 7.77 -15.29 26.14
C LYS A 529 9.05 -15.87 25.55
N LEU A 530 9.51 -15.29 24.44
CA LEU A 530 10.78 -15.64 23.81
C LEU A 530 11.93 -15.59 24.83
N ASP A 531 12.74 -16.63 24.83
CA ASP A 531 13.96 -16.69 25.64
C ASP A 531 14.99 -15.66 25.10
N PRO A 532 15.62 -14.88 25.98
CA PRO A 532 16.62 -13.89 25.54
C PRO A 532 17.80 -14.46 24.75
N SER A 533 18.01 -15.76 24.73
CA SER A 533 19.03 -16.42 23.89
C SER A 533 18.62 -16.56 22.43
N THR A 534 17.35 -16.39 22.12
CA THR A 534 16.78 -16.41 20.75
C THR A 534 15.81 -15.24 20.57
N PRO A 535 16.30 -13.97 20.60
CA PRO A 535 15.46 -12.80 20.44
C PRO A 535 14.96 -12.67 19.01
N ILE A 536 13.81 -12.00 18.84
CA ILE A 536 13.32 -11.50 17.56
C ILE A 536 13.19 -10.00 17.70
N ASP A 537 14.05 -9.27 16.98
CA ASP A 537 14.07 -7.81 16.92
C ASP A 537 13.79 -7.41 15.46
N ILE A 538 12.74 -6.63 15.22
CA ILE A 538 12.23 -6.28 13.89
C ILE A 538 12.37 -4.77 13.68
N GLU A 539 12.93 -4.38 12.56
CA GLU A 539 12.90 -3.00 12.06
C GLU A 539 11.66 -2.84 11.17
N TYR A 540 10.66 -2.10 11.67
CA TYR A 540 9.42 -1.80 10.94
C TYR A 540 9.49 -0.42 10.31
N LEU A 541 9.34 -0.35 8.99
CA LEU A 541 9.37 0.88 8.22
C LEU A 541 7.97 1.39 7.92
N THR A 542 7.72 2.69 8.16
CA THR A 542 6.47 3.37 7.80
C THR A 542 6.73 4.82 7.40
N ASN A 543 5.74 5.46 6.75
CA ASN A 543 5.79 6.89 6.44
C ASN A 543 5.04 7.74 7.47
N GLU A 544 5.20 9.06 7.33
CA GLU A 544 4.57 10.08 8.18
C GLU A 544 3.06 10.14 7.95
N SER A 545 2.29 9.34 8.67
CA SER A 545 0.83 9.39 8.71
C SER A 545 0.39 8.95 10.09
N SER A 546 -0.53 9.67 10.70
CA SER A 546 -1.04 9.36 12.04
C SER A 546 -1.65 7.95 12.10
N GLY A 547 -2.39 7.56 11.05
CA GLY A 547 -2.99 6.23 10.94
C GLY A 547 -1.95 5.12 10.80
N HIS A 548 -0.94 5.30 9.94
CA HIS A 548 0.12 4.29 9.75
C HIS A 548 0.98 4.11 10.99
N ILE A 549 1.29 5.21 11.69
CA ILE A 549 2.05 5.17 12.95
C ILE A 549 1.23 4.45 14.02
N ALA A 550 -0.07 4.73 14.16
CA ALA A 550 -0.94 4.08 15.12
C ALA A 550 -1.06 2.55 14.85
N ILE A 551 -1.11 2.14 13.59
CA ILE A 551 -1.07 0.71 13.21
C ILE A 551 0.26 0.09 13.62
N ALA A 552 1.40 0.74 13.35
CA ALA A 552 2.72 0.25 13.75
C ALA A 552 2.85 0.10 15.28
N GLU A 553 2.29 1.03 16.05
CA GLU A 553 2.25 0.96 17.52
C GLU A 553 1.34 -0.17 18.03
N SER A 554 0.22 -0.46 17.34
CA SER A 554 -0.62 -1.63 17.64
C SER A 554 0.14 -2.93 17.43
N LEU A 555 0.81 -3.09 16.28
CA LEU A 555 1.66 -4.26 15.99
C LEU A 555 2.75 -4.45 17.05
N GLN A 556 3.39 -3.37 17.49
CA GLN A 556 4.41 -3.42 18.55
C GLN A 556 3.83 -3.98 19.86
N GLN A 557 2.60 -3.61 20.20
CA GLN A 557 1.92 -4.12 21.41
C GLN A 557 1.52 -5.58 21.29
N ASP A 558 0.94 -5.97 20.14
CA ASP A 558 0.51 -7.35 19.89
C ASP A 558 1.68 -8.33 19.97
N LEU A 559 2.77 -8.00 19.28
CA LEU A 559 3.95 -8.87 19.21
C LEU A 559 4.75 -8.92 20.52
N ALA A 560 4.69 -7.86 21.34
CA ALA A 560 5.28 -7.86 22.67
C ALA A 560 4.63 -8.89 23.62
N ALA A 561 3.42 -9.39 23.30
CA ALA A 561 2.75 -10.44 24.09
C ALA A 561 3.58 -11.72 24.15
N VAL A 562 4.25 -12.08 23.06
CA VAL A 562 5.15 -13.25 22.98
C VAL A 562 6.63 -12.90 23.11
N GLY A 563 6.96 -11.63 23.36
CA GLY A 563 8.35 -11.16 23.55
C GLY A 563 9.09 -10.82 22.27
N ILE A 564 8.39 -10.55 21.16
CA ILE A 564 8.97 -9.99 19.93
C ILE A 564 9.07 -8.47 20.10
N ASN A 565 10.20 -7.88 19.69
CA ASN A 565 10.43 -6.44 19.75
C ASN A 565 10.31 -5.82 18.35
N ILE A 566 9.59 -4.69 18.25
CA ILE A 566 9.54 -3.88 17.05
C ILE A 566 10.19 -2.51 17.32
N SER A 567 11.07 -2.08 16.43
CA SER A 567 11.58 -0.71 16.33
C SER A 567 10.92 -0.03 15.14
N ILE A 568 10.15 1.02 15.39
CA ILE A 568 9.41 1.73 14.35
C ILE A 568 10.30 2.83 13.77
N GLY A 569 10.58 2.76 12.46
CA GLY A 569 11.25 3.78 11.68
C GLY A 569 10.23 4.57 10.85
N VAL A 570 10.07 5.86 11.15
CA VAL A 570 9.18 6.76 10.39
C VAL A 570 10.03 7.59 9.43
N GLN A 571 9.64 7.65 8.16
CA GLN A 571 10.32 8.38 7.09
C GLN A 571 9.33 9.31 6.38
N ASP A 572 9.85 10.38 5.76
CA ASP A 572 9.08 11.12 4.78
C ASP A 572 8.74 10.23 3.56
N TRP A 573 7.68 10.63 2.83
CA TRP A 573 7.10 9.79 1.78
C TRP A 573 8.11 9.31 0.73
N ASN A 574 8.91 10.22 0.17
CA ASN A 574 9.83 9.88 -0.92
C ASN A 574 10.99 8.98 -0.45
N VAL A 575 11.53 9.25 0.75
CA VAL A 575 12.54 8.37 1.36
C VAL A 575 11.94 7.00 1.67
N PHE A 576 10.71 6.96 2.17
CA PHE A 576 10.00 5.72 2.45
C PHE A 576 9.85 4.85 1.19
N LEU A 577 9.44 5.44 0.06
CA LEU A 577 9.32 4.72 -1.21
C LEU A 577 10.67 4.12 -1.65
N GLU A 578 11.75 4.89 -1.58
CA GLU A 578 13.09 4.43 -1.97
C GLU A 578 13.62 3.32 -1.05
N GLU A 579 13.49 3.48 0.28
CA GLU A 579 13.92 2.46 1.25
C GLU A 579 13.15 1.14 1.04
N ARG A 580 11.87 1.23 0.73
CA ARG A 580 10.99 0.10 0.47
C ARG A 580 11.39 -0.65 -0.81
N LYS A 581 11.53 0.06 -1.94
CA LYS A 581 11.99 -0.51 -3.22
C LYS A 581 13.36 -1.18 -3.11
N ASN A 582 14.25 -0.61 -2.32
CA ASN A 582 15.59 -1.15 -2.09
C ASN A 582 15.63 -2.31 -1.08
N GLY A 583 14.51 -2.64 -0.44
CA GLY A 583 14.42 -3.70 0.56
C GLY A 583 15.18 -3.37 1.86
N ASN A 584 15.28 -2.10 2.24
CA ASN A 584 15.98 -1.64 3.44
C ASN A 584 15.09 -1.71 4.70
N PHE A 585 14.43 -2.86 4.92
CA PHE A 585 13.52 -3.09 6.04
C PHE A 585 13.46 -4.59 6.38
N ASP A 586 13.01 -4.93 7.59
CA ASP A 586 12.59 -6.28 7.95
C ASP A 586 11.09 -6.49 7.69
N MET A 587 10.28 -5.55 8.14
CA MET A 587 8.86 -5.39 7.85
C MET A 587 8.58 -3.95 7.43
N ALA A 588 7.65 -3.74 6.53
CA ALA A 588 7.21 -2.41 6.12
C ALA A 588 5.69 -2.32 6.00
N ARG A 589 5.16 -1.12 6.24
CA ARG A 589 3.82 -0.74 5.83
C ARG A 589 3.75 -0.79 4.31
N GLU A 590 2.66 -1.36 3.82
CA GLU A 590 2.37 -1.43 2.39
C GLU A 590 0.91 -1.13 2.12
N GLY A 591 0.62 -0.81 0.88
CA GLY A 591 -0.72 -0.67 0.37
C GLY A 591 -0.70 -0.73 -1.14
N TRP A 592 -1.67 -1.42 -1.71
CA TRP A 592 -1.86 -1.42 -3.14
C TRP A 592 -3.32 -1.15 -3.45
N ILE A 593 -3.56 -0.13 -4.23
CA ILE A 593 -4.86 0.18 -4.84
C ILE A 593 -4.72 -0.21 -6.30
N ALA A 594 -5.68 -0.98 -6.81
CA ALA A 594 -5.63 -1.48 -8.17
C ALA A 594 -5.57 -0.33 -9.19
N ASP A 595 -4.80 -0.52 -10.25
CA ASP A 595 -4.69 0.43 -11.36
C ASP A 595 -5.78 0.18 -12.42
N PHE A 596 -6.26 -1.06 -12.50
CA PHE A 596 -7.34 -1.51 -13.35
C PHE A 596 -8.08 -2.69 -12.72
N ASN A 597 -9.32 -2.93 -13.16
CA ASN A 597 -10.22 -3.90 -12.52
C ASN A 597 -10.02 -5.34 -13.04
N ASP A 598 -8.86 -5.90 -12.74
CA ASP A 598 -8.54 -7.32 -13.00
C ASP A 598 -7.53 -7.81 -11.95
N PRO A 599 -7.69 -9.03 -11.39
CA PRO A 599 -6.81 -9.58 -10.33
C PRO A 599 -5.34 -9.67 -10.72
N ILE A 600 -5.01 -9.72 -12.00
CA ILE A 600 -3.61 -9.75 -12.45
C ILE A 600 -2.83 -8.52 -11.98
N ASN A 601 -3.48 -7.36 -11.84
CA ASN A 601 -2.86 -6.16 -11.32
C ASN A 601 -2.32 -6.34 -9.90
N MET A 602 -3.06 -7.08 -9.08
CA MET A 602 -2.66 -7.39 -7.71
C MET A 602 -1.58 -8.48 -7.63
N LEU A 603 -1.46 -9.33 -8.63
CA LEU A 603 -0.57 -10.50 -8.62
C LEU A 603 0.76 -10.24 -9.32
N GLU A 604 0.75 -9.57 -10.49
CA GLU A 604 1.94 -9.41 -11.31
C GLU A 604 3.02 -8.54 -10.66
N MET A 605 2.64 -7.66 -9.73
CA MET A 605 3.58 -6.83 -8.98
C MET A 605 4.61 -7.63 -8.15
N PHE A 606 4.33 -8.90 -7.85
CA PHE A 606 5.23 -9.76 -7.07
C PHE A 606 6.14 -10.65 -7.93
N THR A 607 6.18 -10.46 -9.24
CA THR A 607 7.16 -11.16 -10.09
C THR A 607 8.58 -10.69 -9.78
N THR A 608 9.55 -11.56 -10.00
CA THR A 608 10.98 -11.30 -9.68
C THR A 608 11.48 -9.99 -10.28
N THR A 609 11.04 -9.62 -11.48
CA THR A 609 11.52 -8.44 -12.22
C THR A 609 10.70 -7.19 -11.99
N SER A 610 9.52 -7.29 -11.36
CA SER A 610 8.64 -6.13 -11.15
C SER A 610 9.29 -5.04 -10.29
N GLY A 611 9.18 -3.79 -10.67
CA GLY A 611 9.62 -2.62 -9.88
C GLY A 611 8.89 -2.50 -8.54
N ASN A 612 7.68 -3.07 -8.44
CA ASN A 612 6.83 -3.04 -7.25
C ASN A 612 6.95 -4.29 -6.35
N ASN A 613 7.95 -5.15 -6.60
CA ASN A 613 8.22 -6.33 -5.77
C ASN A 613 9.01 -5.93 -4.50
N ASP A 614 8.39 -5.19 -3.62
CA ASP A 614 8.99 -4.71 -2.37
C ASP A 614 9.33 -5.85 -1.39
N PRO A 615 8.55 -6.96 -1.29
CA PRO A 615 8.96 -8.14 -0.51
C PRO A 615 10.25 -8.82 -1.01
N GLN A 616 10.80 -8.43 -2.16
CA GLN A 616 12.04 -8.95 -2.76
C GLN A 616 11.95 -10.44 -3.17
N TYR A 617 10.79 -10.91 -3.56
CA TYR A 617 10.59 -12.27 -4.05
C TYR A 617 11.51 -12.61 -5.24
N GLY A 618 12.08 -13.82 -5.25
CA GLY A 618 12.97 -14.29 -6.31
C GLY A 618 14.32 -13.57 -6.41
N ARG A 619 14.53 -12.53 -5.64
CA ARG A 619 15.77 -11.72 -5.63
C ARG A 619 16.77 -12.26 -4.60
N LYS A 620 18.09 -12.02 -4.81
CA LYS A 620 19.18 -12.48 -3.94
C LYS A 620 20.10 -11.32 -3.61
#